data_4564b609936416a2e6da533f8b031236
#
_entry.id   4564b609936416a2e6da533f8b031236
#
_cell.length_a   1.000
_cell.length_b   1.000
_cell.length_c   1.000
_cell.angle_alpha   90.00
_cell.angle_beta   90.00
_cell.angle_gamma   90.00
#
_symmetry.space_group_name_H-M   'P 1'
#
loop_
_entity.id
_entity.type
_entity.pdbx_description
1 polymer ?
#
loop_
_entity_poly.entity_id
_entity_poly.type
_entity_poly.pdbx_seq_one_letter_code
_entity_poly.pdbx_strand_id
1 'polypeptide(L)'
;MNDISPDLDPAVVARFAAIVGDKYALRDQRDIAPFLTERRGLWHGRTALVLRPGSVEEVSSIMRLATETGTPIVPQSGNTGLVGAQVPDASGREIVLSLSRLNRIREIDTLSNTVTVETGVILQTLQEAADAADRLFPLSLAAQGSCQIGGNLSSNAGGTGVLAYGNARELCLGVEVVLPTGEVFDDLRKLKKDNTGYDLKNLFVGAEGTLGIITAAVLKLFPKPKGREVAFAGLSSPEAALSLFSLAMDRAGAALTAFELIGQRPYDFTLAHAQGVVRPLAGDWPWYVLMQISSGRSADDAGALIEEVLEAGLEQGIVGDAVIAASMAQGDAFWNFREVLPEAQKPEGASIKHDISVPVASIPPFIEKAAGAVQSVSPGARVVCFGHMGDGNLHYNISRPVDGDDEAFLGLYHVMNKAVHEVVRSFHGSISAEHGIGQLKRDELIATAPPMAIELMRRVKAAFDPAGIMNPGKVI
;
A
#
# COMPACT_ATOMS: atom_id res chain seq x y z
N MET A 1 -15.58 20.63 31.19
CA MET A 1 -14.40 21.54 31.09
C MET A 1 -13.31 20.69 30.43
N ASN A 2 -13.08 20.94 29.15
CA ASN A 2 -12.00 20.26 28.44
C ASN A 2 -10.68 20.85 28.93
N ASP A 3 -9.94 20.07 29.68
CA ASP A 3 -8.57 20.38 30.05
C ASP A 3 -7.74 20.32 28.75
N ILE A 4 -7.57 21.47 28.11
CA ILE A 4 -6.70 21.61 26.93
C ILE A 4 -5.29 21.45 27.49
N SER A 5 -4.72 20.27 27.32
CA SER A 5 -3.32 19.99 27.63
C SER A 5 -2.44 21.05 26.95
N PRO A 6 -1.49 21.66 27.66
CA PRO A 6 -0.71 22.75 27.09
C PRO A 6 0.06 22.30 25.85
N ASP A 7 0.17 23.18 24.86
CA ASP A 7 1.06 23.00 23.71
C ASP A 7 2.50 22.67 24.17
N LEU A 8 3.33 22.13 23.27
CA LEU A 8 4.74 21.88 23.56
C LEU A 8 5.42 23.16 24.11
N ASP A 9 6.24 22.99 25.16
CA ASP A 9 7.03 24.06 25.68
C ASP A 9 7.90 24.73 24.60
N PRO A 10 7.81 26.05 24.39
CA PRO A 10 8.62 26.75 23.40
C PRO A 10 10.12 26.51 23.52
N ALA A 11 10.63 26.28 24.75
CA ALA A 11 12.03 25.96 24.99
C ALA A 11 12.38 24.56 24.44
N VAL A 12 11.48 23.60 24.57
CA VAL A 12 11.63 22.25 23.96
C VAL A 12 11.59 22.36 22.43
N VAL A 13 10.64 23.11 21.89
CA VAL A 13 10.53 23.36 20.42
C VAL A 13 11.83 23.98 19.89
N ALA A 14 12.41 24.95 20.60
CA ALA A 14 13.69 25.60 20.23
C ALA A 14 14.87 24.61 20.22
N ARG A 15 14.94 23.68 21.18
CA ARG A 15 15.95 22.62 21.22
C ARG A 15 15.85 21.69 20.00
N PHE A 16 14.66 21.23 19.65
CA PHE A 16 14.44 20.41 18.46
C PHE A 16 14.83 21.14 17.18
N ALA A 17 14.42 22.40 17.04
CA ALA A 17 14.73 23.20 15.86
C ALA A 17 16.23 23.42 15.68
N ALA A 18 16.98 23.59 16.77
CA ALA A 18 18.44 23.77 16.74
C ALA A 18 19.17 22.54 16.11
N ILE A 19 18.59 21.34 16.16
CA ILE A 19 19.21 20.14 15.59
C ILE A 19 19.29 20.23 14.07
N VAL A 20 18.21 20.65 13.41
CA VAL A 20 18.10 20.70 11.94
C VAL A 20 18.37 22.09 11.37
N GLY A 21 18.41 23.11 12.23
CA GLY A 21 18.47 24.53 11.90
C GLY A 21 17.12 25.10 11.45
N ASP A 22 16.97 26.43 11.58
CA ASP A 22 15.68 27.13 11.37
C ASP A 22 15.08 26.91 9.99
N LYS A 23 15.89 26.76 8.97
CA LYS A 23 15.43 26.49 7.59
C LYS A 23 14.61 25.18 7.47
N TYR A 24 14.91 24.19 8.30
CA TYR A 24 14.35 22.85 8.23
C TYR A 24 13.47 22.50 9.45
N ALA A 25 13.25 23.49 10.32
CA ALA A 25 12.32 23.45 11.44
C ALA A 25 11.11 24.33 11.12
N LEU A 26 10.08 23.75 10.47
CA LEU A 26 8.91 24.49 9.98
C LEU A 26 7.98 24.81 11.17
N ARG A 27 7.62 26.08 11.32
CA ARG A 27 6.73 26.59 12.38
C ARG A 27 5.58 27.44 11.84
N ASP A 28 5.71 27.99 10.61
CA ASP A 28 4.63 28.76 9.99
C ASP A 28 3.49 27.81 9.59
N GLN A 29 2.26 28.17 9.92
CA GLN A 29 1.09 27.32 9.68
C GLN A 29 0.89 26.98 8.20
N ARG A 30 1.28 27.86 7.28
CA ARG A 30 1.19 27.61 5.83
C ARG A 30 2.18 26.52 5.39
N ASP A 31 3.37 26.51 6.00
CA ASP A 31 4.41 25.53 5.70
C ASP A 31 4.12 24.16 6.35
N ILE A 32 3.45 24.16 7.51
CA ILE A 32 3.07 22.96 8.25
C ILE A 32 1.81 22.28 7.64
N ALA A 33 0.87 23.06 7.12
CA ALA A 33 -0.44 22.56 6.68
C ALA A 33 -0.40 21.30 5.78
N PRO A 34 0.53 21.16 4.81
CA PRO A 34 0.61 19.95 3.97
C PRO A 34 0.93 18.66 4.74
N PHE A 35 1.46 18.75 5.97
CA PHE A 35 1.83 17.61 6.79
C PHE A 35 0.71 17.16 7.74
N LEU A 36 -0.37 17.94 7.87
CA LEU A 36 -1.39 17.76 8.89
C LEU A 36 -2.64 17.02 8.39
N THR A 37 -2.76 16.79 7.11
CA THR A 37 -3.96 16.18 6.51
C THR A 37 -3.55 15.02 5.61
N GLU A 38 -4.24 13.88 5.74
CA GLU A 38 -4.03 12.77 4.81
C GLU A 38 -4.87 12.96 3.53
N ARG A 39 -4.54 12.21 2.49
CA ARG A 39 -5.07 12.39 1.12
C ARG A 39 -6.61 12.38 0.99
N ARG A 40 -7.32 11.62 1.86
CA ARG A 40 -8.80 11.53 1.83
C ARG A 40 -9.50 12.58 2.69
N GLY A 41 -8.72 13.37 3.46
CA GLY A 41 -9.25 14.38 4.37
C GLY A 41 -10.01 13.80 5.58
N LEU A 42 -9.83 12.52 5.92
CA LEU A 42 -10.46 11.89 7.09
C LEU A 42 -9.75 12.26 8.39
N TRP A 43 -8.47 12.61 8.30
CA TRP A 43 -7.62 12.91 9.45
C TRP A 43 -6.99 14.29 9.29
N HIS A 44 -7.19 15.12 10.32
CA HIS A 44 -6.62 16.45 10.44
C HIS A 44 -5.93 16.57 11.79
N GLY A 45 -4.62 16.66 11.77
CA GLY A 45 -3.82 16.77 12.98
C GLY A 45 -3.42 18.20 13.31
N ARG A 46 -2.69 18.35 14.43
CA ARG A 46 -2.10 19.60 14.87
C ARG A 46 -0.68 19.35 15.36
N THR A 47 0.24 20.22 14.99
CA THR A 47 1.62 20.22 15.52
C THR A 47 2.14 21.63 15.65
N ALA A 48 3.06 21.85 16.59
CA ALA A 48 3.81 23.09 16.71
C ALA A 48 5.05 23.12 15.81
N LEU A 49 5.49 21.96 15.30
CA LEU A 49 6.78 21.82 14.63
C LEU A 49 6.79 20.65 13.66
N VAL A 50 7.28 20.91 12.45
CA VAL A 50 7.69 19.88 11.49
C VAL A 50 9.21 19.93 11.34
N LEU A 51 9.90 18.83 11.65
CA LEU A 51 11.34 18.68 11.49
C LEU A 51 11.65 17.95 10.19
N ARG A 52 12.65 18.44 9.46
CA ARG A 52 13.12 17.86 8.21
C ARG A 52 14.62 17.56 8.29
N PRO A 53 15.03 16.48 8.97
CA PRO A 53 16.45 16.10 9.08
C PRO A 53 17.03 15.73 7.71
N GLY A 54 18.32 16.02 7.53
CA GLY A 54 19.09 15.72 6.32
C GLY A 54 20.16 14.66 6.51
N SER A 55 20.30 14.11 7.73
CA SER A 55 21.21 13.01 8.03
C SER A 55 20.66 12.08 9.12
N VAL A 56 21.27 10.90 9.22
CA VAL A 56 20.94 9.90 10.26
C VAL A 56 21.27 10.44 11.65
N GLU A 57 22.36 11.23 11.79
CA GLU A 57 22.80 11.85 13.02
C GLU A 57 21.78 12.88 13.53
N GLU A 58 21.18 13.66 12.63
CA GLU A 58 20.09 14.58 12.97
C GLU A 58 18.86 13.80 13.47
N VAL A 59 18.46 12.70 12.79
CA VAL A 59 17.36 11.83 13.24
C VAL A 59 17.67 11.24 14.62
N SER A 60 18.88 10.70 14.80
CA SER A 60 19.36 10.17 16.09
C SER A 60 19.28 11.20 17.21
N SER A 61 19.74 12.43 16.95
CA SER A 61 19.70 13.53 17.92
C SER A 61 18.29 13.96 18.28
N ILE A 62 17.38 13.99 17.28
CA ILE A 62 15.95 14.25 17.49
C ILE A 62 15.34 13.18 18.40
N MET A 63 15.61 11.90 18.14
CA MET A 63 15.03 10.81 18.91
C MET A 63 15.55 10.77 20.36
N ARG A 64 16.84 11.06 20.59
CA ARG A 64 17.38 11.22 21.96
C ARG A 64 16.67 12.33 22.71
N LEU A 65 16.50 13.47 22.07
CA LEU A 65 15.80 14.60 22.68
C LEU A 65 14.32 14.27 22.93
N ALA A 66 13.68 13.56 22.02
CA ALA A 66 12.30 13.11 22.15
C ALA A 66 12.12 12.18 23.38
N THR A 67 13.03 11.22 23.55
CA THR A 67 13.03 10.33 24.72
C THR A 67 13.33 11.10 26.02
N GLU A 68 14.30 12.04 26.01
CA GLU A 68 14.62 12.86 27.16
C GLU A 68 13.44 13.71 27.63
N THR A 69 12.68 14.27 26.70
CA THR A 69 11.59 15.21 26.98
C THR A 69 10.20 14.54 27.02
N GLY A 70 10.09 13.26 26.68
CA GLY A 70 8.82 12.57 26.54
C GLY A 70 7.97 13.11 25.37
N THR A 71 8.60 13.72 24.35
CA THR A 71 7.89 14.33 23.22
C THR A 71 7.55 13.30 22.17
N PRO A 72 6.28 13.09 21.80
CA PRO A 72 5.90 12.13 20.78
C PRO A 72 6.33 12.57 19.38
N ILE A 73 6.78 11.60 18.57
CA ILE A 73 7.23 11.80 17.19
C ILE A 73 6.34 11.01 16.23
N VAL A 74 5.83 11.71 15.23
CA VAL A 74 5.08 11.11 14.10
C VAL A 74 5.97 11.13 12.86
N PRO A 75 6.57 9.99 12.46
CA PRO A 75 7.36 9.92 11.24
C PRO A 75 6.46 10.02 10.01
N GLN A 76 6.89 10.82 9.05
CA GLN A 76 6.17 11.02 7.81
C GLN A 76 7.11 10.97 6.60
N SER A 77 6.75 10.15 5.61
CA SER A 77 7.38 10.08 4.29
C SER A 77 6.58 10.92 3.28
N GLY A 78 6.12 10.33 2.17
CA GLY A 78 5.38 11.01 1.10
C GLY A 78 3.94 11.43 1.41
N ASN A 79 3.45 11.22 2.61
CA ASN A 79 2.08 11.52 3.06
C ASN A 79 0.96 10.92 2.16
N THR A 80 1.19 9.74 1.60
CA THR A 80 0.26 9.03 0.70
C THR A 80 -0.56 7.93 1.38
N GLY A 81 -0.32 7.66 2.68
CA GLY A 81 -1.02 6.65 3.47
C GLY A 81 -2.52 6.97 3.63
N LEU A 82 -3.34 5.93 3.76
CA LEU A 82 -4.81 6.02 3.75
C LEU A 82 -5.46 5.68 5.09
N VAL A 83 -4.68 5.38 6.12
CA VAL A 83 -5.18 4.95 7.44
C VAL A 83 -4.82 5.92 8.57
N GLY A 84 -4.27 7.09 8.23
CA GLY A 84 -3.94 8.15 9.18
C GLY A 84 -2.70 7.88 10.05
N ALA A 85 -1.86 6.88 9.71
CA ALA A 85 -0.67 6.55 10.48
C ALA A 85 0.37 7.69 10.53
N GLN A 86 0.44 8.48 9.47
CA GLN A 86 1.42 9.55 9.26
C GLN A 86 0.93 10.93 9.72
N VAL A 87 -0.29 11.04 10.22
CA VAL A 87 -0.89 12.31 10.65
C VAL A 87 -0.83 12.42 12.18
N PRO A 88 -0.37 13.55 12.73
CA PRO A 88 -0.37 13.76 14.18
C PRO A 88 -1.80 13.85 14.72
N ASP A 89 -1.97 13.69 16.02
CA ASP A 89 -3.25 13.87 16.68
C ASP A 89 -3.66 15.37 16.76
N ALA A 90 -4.82 15.65 17.36
CA ALA A 90 -5.32 17.01 17.53
C ALA A 90 -4.75 17.73 18.77
N SER A 91 -3.91 17.08 19.58
CA SER A 91 -3.40 17.65 20.84
C SER A 91 -2.41 18.77 20.63
N GLY A 92 -1.67 18.76 19.50
CA GLY A 92 -0.56 19.69 19.25
C GLY A 92 0.74 19.35 19.96
N ARG A 93 0.82 18.23 20.67
CA ARG A 93 2.00 17.78 21.41
C ARG A 93 2.96 16.92 20.57
N GLU A 94 2.46 16.33 19.49
CA GLU A 94 3.24 15.50 18.59
C GLU A 94 4.07 16.37 17.64
N ILE A 95 5.33 16.01 17.41
CA ILE A 95 6.19 16.60 16.38
C ILE A 95 6.16 15.72 15.14
N VAL A 96 5.92 16.32 13.98
CA VAL A 96 6.03 15.59 12.69
C VAL A 96 7.50 15.56 12.26
N LEU A 97 8.00 14.36 11.96
CA LEU A 97 9.36 14.13 11.47
C LEU A 97 9.31 13.73 9.99
N SER A 98 9.53 14.67 9.09
CA SER A 98 9.53 14.41 7.65
C SER A 98 10.90 13.94 7.17
N LEU A 99 10.94 12.74 6.58
CA LEU A 99 12.18 12.11 6.10
C LEU A 99 12.53 12.48 4.65
N SER A 100 11.82 13.43 4.05
CA SER A 100 11.93 13.79 2.63
C SER A 100 13.32 14.28 2.19
N ARG A 101 14.21 14.67 3.11
CA ARG A 101 15.59 15.08 2.81
C ARG A 101 16.60 13.93 2.79
N LEU A 102 16.26 12.77 3.34
CA LEU A 102 17.04 11.55 3.20
C LEU A 102 16.71 10.90 1.87
N ASN A 103 17.14 11.49 0.76
CA ASN A 103 16.66 11.18 -0.58
C ASN A 103 17.73 10.78 -1.59
N ARG A 104 18.83 10.21 -1.12
CA ARG A 104 19.92 9.75 -1.97
C ARG A 104 19.78 8.26 -2.30
N ILE A 105 20.04 7.91 -3.55
CA ILE A 105 20.38 6.54 -3.95
C ILE A 105 21.87 6.39 -3.66
N ARG A 106 22.22 5.62 -2.61
CA ARG A 106 23.60 5.49 -2.14
C ARG A 106 24.43 4.62 -3.09
N GLU A 107 23.81 3.55 -3.64
CA GLU A 107 24.48 2.60 -4.52
C GLU A 107 23.48 1.80 -5.34
N ILE A 108 23.81 1.51 -6.60
CA ILE A 108 23.14 0.48 -7.43
C ILE A 108 24.19 -0.57 -7.79
N ASP A 109 24.03 -1.79 -7.29
CA ASP A 109 24.90 -2.94 -7.52
C ASP A 109 24.20 -3.91 -8.48
N THR A 110 24.56 -3.81 -9.76
CA THR A 110 23.96 -4.64 -10.82
C THR A 110 24.43 -6.09 -10.79
N LEU A 111 25.57 -6.38 -10.17
CA LEU A 111 26.07 -7.75 -10.03
C LEU A 111 25.31 -8.51 -8.92
N SER A 112 25.08 -7.84 -7.79
CA SER A 112 24.29 -8.39 -6.68
C SER A 112 22.79 -8.24 -6.91
N ASN A 113 22.36 -7.46 -7.90
CA ASN A 113 20.97 -7.04 -8.13
C ASN A 113 20.36 -6.43 -6.85
N THR A 114 21.01 -5.39 -6.35
CA THR A 114 20.56 -4.65 -5.17
C THR A 114 20.74 -3.14 -5.36
N VAL A 115 19.93 -2.38 -4.62
CA VAL A 115 20.08 -0.94 -4.47
C VAL A 115 20.10 -0.58 -3.00
N THR A 116 21.02 0.29 -2.58
CA THR A 116 21.02 0.91 -1.26
C THR A 116 20.46 2.33 -1.40
N VAL A 117 19.35 2.59 -0.71
CA VAL A 117 18.56 3.80 -0.92
C VAL A 117 18.10 4.40 0.41
N GLU A 118 18.14 5.74 0.51
CA GLU A 118 17.56 6.47 1.65
C GLU A 118 16.04 6.55 1.53
N THR A 119 15.36 6.60 2.65
CA THR A 119 13.90 6.39 2.75
C THR A 119 13.04 7.54 2.23
N GLY A 120 13.61 8.72 2.03
CA GLY A 120 12.95 9.86 1.39
C GLY A 120 12.97 9.85 -0.14
N VAL A 121 13.62 8.85 -0.76
CA VAL A 121 13.59 8.69 -2.22
C VAL A 121 12.18 8.35 -2.68
N ILE A 122 11.70 9.06 -3.70
CA ILE A 122 10.41 8.79 -4.34
C ILE A 122 10.48 7.48 -5.11
N LEU A 123 9.44 6.67 -5.04
CA LEU A 123 9.40 5.35 -5.69
C LEU A 123 9.69 5.43 -7.19
N GLN A 124 9.07 6.35 -7.91
CA GLN A 124 9.31 6.55 -9.34
C GLN A 124 10.77 6.91 -9.64
N THR A 125 11.40 7.74 -8.82
CA THR A 125 12.84 8.08 -8.97
C THR A 125 13.73 6.85 -8.84
N LEU A 126 13.38 5.93 -7.91
CA LEU A 126 14.10 4.67 -7.77
C LEU A 126 13.89 3.76 -8.98
N GLN A 127 12.65 3.66 -9.49
CA GLN A 127 12.34 2.88 -10.69
C GLN A 127 13.11 3.37 -11.92
N GLU A 128 13.12 4.68 -12.14
CA GLU A 128 13.87 5.33 -13.23
C GLU A 128 15.38 5.08 -13.12
N ALA A 129 15.95 5.15 -11.92
CA ALA A 129 17.36 4.87 -11.69
C ALA A 129 17.70 3.38 -11.89
N ALA A 130 16.81 2.47 -11.49
CA ALA A 130 16.96 1.04 -11.76
C ALA A 130 16.87 0.75 -13.27
N ASP A 131 15.91 1.36 -13.96
CA ASP A 131 15.73 1.24 -15.41
C ASP A 131 16.96 1.71 -16.20
N ALA A 132 17.55 2.83 -15.81
CA ALA A 132 18.79 3.35 -16.39
C ALA A 132 19.99 2.41 -16.17
N ALA A 133 19.94 1.55 -15.17
CA ALA A 133 20.95 0.52 -14.89
C ALA A 133 20.58 -0.86 -15.50
N ASP A 134 19.62 -0.93 -16.41
CA ASP A 134 19.08 -2.17 -17.00
C ASP A 134 18.56 -3.16 -15.92
N ARG A 135 17.87 -2.60 -14.93
CA ARG A 135 17.24 -3.34 -13.83
C ARG A 135 15.80 -2.90 -13.65
N LEU A 136 15.03 -3.75 -12.99
CA LEU A 136 13.67 -3.50 -12.57
C LEU A 136 13.61 -3.41 -11.04
N PHE A 137 13.02 -2.33 -10.52
CA PHE A 137 12.47 -2.30 -9.16
C PHE A 137 10.95 -2.49 -9.28
N PRO A 138 10.40 -3.64 -8.86
CA PRO A 138 9.07 -4.08 -9.31
C PRO A 138 7.90 -3.56 -8.46
N LEU A 139 8.15 -2.83 -7.36
CA LEU A 139 7.07 -2.25 -6.57
C LEU A 139 6.30 -1.23 -7.43
N SER A 140 4.99 -1.42 -7.60
CA SER A 140 4.14 -0.57 -8.45
C SER A 140 2.91 -0.13 -7.69
N LEU A 141 2.80 1.17 -7.45
CA LEU A 141 1.72 1.79 -6.66
C LEU A 141 1.12 2.96 -7.43
N ALA A 142 -0.18 3.18 -7.28
CA ALA A 142 -0.86 4.35 -7.87
C ALA A 142 -0.26 5.71 -7.43
N ALA A 143 0.41 5.75 -6.28
CA ALA A 143 1.07 6.95 -5.75
C ALA A 143 2.58 7.02 -6.05
N GLN A 144 3.11 6.24 -7.01
CA GLN A 144 4.55 6.11 -7.26
C GLN A 144 5.28 7.43 -7.48
N GLY A 145 4.63 8.43 -8.05
CA GLY A 145 5.19 9.76 -8.28
C GLY A 145 5.35 10.63 -7.01
N SER A 146 4.85 10.19 -5.85
CA SER A 146 4.87 10.96 -4.59
C SER A 146 5.15 10.13 -3.35
N CYS A 147 4.85 8.83 -3.35
CA CYS A 147 5.20 7.97 -2.23
C CYS A 147 6.72 7.79 -2.14
N GLN A 148 7.21 7.58 -0.92
CA GLN A 148 8.63 7.45 -0.62
C GLN A 148 8.93 6.07 -0.04
N ILE A 149 10.13 5.58 -0.27
CA ILE A 149 10.58 4.22 0.10
C ILE A 149 10.37 3.93 1.60
N GLY A 150 10.62 4.91 2.49
CA GLY A 150 10.39 4.72 3.93
C GLY A 150 8.93 4.46 4.29
N GLY A 151 8.00 5.14 3.63
CA GLY A 151 6.58 4.90 3.79
C GLY A 151 6.17 3.54 3.24
N ASN A 152 6.66 3.18 2.05
CA ASN A 152 6.40 1.88 1.42
C ASN A 152 6.86 0.72 2.29
N LEU A 153 8.05 0.82 2.90
CA LEU A 153 8.56 -0.17 3.86
C LEU A 153 7.74 -0.19 5.15
N SER A 154 7.46 1.00 5.72
CA SER A 154 6.74 1.11 7.00
C SER A 154 5.31 0.56 6.93
N SER A 155 4.64 0.65 5.78
CA SER A 155 3.32 0.06 5.55
C SER A 155 3.38 -1.34 4.95
N ASN A 156 4.57 -1.85 4.60
CA ASN A 156 4.74 -3.08 3.83
C ASN A 156 3.92 -3.05 2.54
N ALA A 157 4.08 -1.99 1.75
CA ALA A 157 3.27 -1.74 0.56
C ALA A 157 3.33 -2.89 -0.45
N GLY A 158 2.19 -3.17 -1.06
CA GLY A 158 2.01 -4.19 -2.10
C GLY A 158 1.95 -3.58 -3.50
N GLY A 159 0.84 -3.80 -4.20
CA GLY A 159 0.56 -3.31 -5.55
C GLY A 159 0.57 -4.40 -6.62
N THR A 160 0.50 -4.02 -7.87
CA THR A 160 0.21 -4.94 -8.99
C THR A 160 1.30 -5.99 -9.26
N GLY A 161 2.53 -5.78 -8.80
CA GLY A 161 3.66 -6.70 -9.00
C GLY A 161 3.84 -7.77 -7.92
N VAL A 162 3.00 -7.77 -6.87
CA VAL A 162 3.16 -8.66 -5.70
C VAL A 162 3.13 -10.13 -6.08
N LEU A 163 2.29 -10.52 -7.03
CA LEU A 163 2.17 -11.90 -7.52
C LEU A 163 3.53 -12.51 -7.88
N ALA A 164 4.39 -11.77 -8.56
CA ALA A 164 5.68 -12.28 -9.03
C ALA A 164 6.87 -11.91 -8.14
N TYR A 165 6.81 -10.77 -7.47
CA TYR A 165 7.98 -10.18 -6.81
C TYR A 165 7.83 -10.02 -5.30
N GLY A 166 6.63 -10.21 -4.77
CA GLY A 166 6.31 -9.96 -3.38
C GLY A 166 6.11 -8.47 -3.06
N ASN A 167 5.74 -8.21 -1.82
CA ASN A 167 5.54 -6.86 -1.28
C ASN A 167 6.87 -6.21 -0.84
N ALA A 168 6.81 -5.00 -0.27
CA ALA A 168 8.00 -4.26 0.16
C ALA A 168 8.89 -5.04 1.13
N ARG A 169 8.31 -5.87 2.02
CA ARG A 169 9.04 -6.73 2.96
C ARG A 169 9.90 -7.76 2.24
N GLU A 170 9.35 -8.41 1.22
CA GLU A 170 10.07 -9.42 0.44
C GLU A 170 11.14 -8.82 -0.45
N LEU A 171 10.95 -7.56 -0.86
CA LEU A 171 11.94 -6.80 -1.62
C LEU A 171 13.08 -6.26 -0.74
N CYS A 172 12.91 -6.20 0.60
CA CYS A 172 13.88 -5.64 1.52
C CYS A 172 14.89 -6.68 2.01
N LEU A 173 16.19 -6.42 1.81
CA LEU A 173 17.29 -7.27 2.28
C LEU A 173 17.88 -6.77 3.60
N GLY A 174 17.91 -5.46 3.82
CA GLY A 174 18.48 -4.86 5.02
C GLY A 174 17.92 -3.46 5.26
N VAL A 175 18.03 -2.99 6.50
CA VAL A 175 17.55 -1.66 6.91
C VAL A 175 18.56 -0.94 7.78
N GLU A 176 18.54 0.39 7.74
CA GLU A 176 19.14 1.27 8.72
C GLU A 176 17.99 1.93 9.48
N VAL A 177 17.97 1.81 10.81
CA VAL A 177 16.87 2.29 11.65
C VAL A 177 17.41 3.09 12.83
N VAL A 178 16.81 4.24 13.09
CA VAL A 178 17.01 4.96 14.34
C VAL A 178 15.94 4.54 15.35
N LEU A 179 16.39 4.00 16.47
CA LEU A 179 15.52 3.56 17.57
C LEU A 179 14.96 4.76 18.36
N PRO A 180 13.91 4.57 19.16
CA PRO A 180 13.39 5.63 20.04
C PRO A 180 14.44 6.25 20.93
N THR A 181 15.42 5.48 21.41
CA THR A 181 16.57 5.92 22.21
C THR A 181 17.59 6.78 21.44
N GLY A 182 17.45 6.87 20.11
CA GLY A 182 18.39 7.53 19.22
C GLY A 182 19.59 6.68 18.81
N GLU A 183 19.67 5.43 19.24
CA GLU A 183 20.66 4.48 18.75
C GLU A 183 20.38 4.12 17.29
N VAL A 184 21.43 3.87 16.51
CA VAL A 184 21.31 3.49 15.11
C VAL A 184 21.55 1.99 14.99
N PHE A 185 20.56 1.29 14.51
CA PHE A 185 20.67 -0.10 14.05
C PHE A 185 20.99 -0.10 12.56
N ASP A 186 22.25 -0.38 12.23
CA ASP A 186 22.73 -0.48 10.83
C ASP A 186 22.86 -1.95 10.45
N ASP A 187 21.92 -2.41 9.61
CA ASP A 187 21.90 -3.74 9.04
C ASP A 187 21.69 -3.66 7.51
N LEU A 188 22.44 -2.78 6.84
CA LEU A 188 22.39 -2.59 5.38
C LEU A 188 23.13 -3.73 4.64
N ARG A 189 22.73 -4.97 4.91
CA ARG A 189 23.31 -6.17 4.28
C ARG A 189 22.66 -6.47 2.95
N LYS A 190 23.47 -6.91 1.98
CA LYS A 190 23.04 -7.33 0.62
C LYS A 190 22.80 -8.83 0.54
N LEU A 191 22.67 -9.52 1.66
CA LEU A 191 22.64 -10.97 1.73
C LEU A 191 21.25 -11.51 1.38
N LYS A 192 21.19 -12.47 0.46
CA LYS A 192 19.96 -13.24 0.16
C LYS A 192 19.71 -14.36 1.16
N LYS A 193 20.76 -14.79 1.89
CA LYS A 193 20.68 -15.79 2.95
C LYS A 193 21.43 -15.28 4.17
N ASP A 194 20.70 -15.09 5.26
CA ASP A 194 21.27 -14.73 6.55
C ASP A 194 20.42 -15.37 7.67
N ASN A 195 20.99 -16.36 8.34
CA ASN A 195 20.39 -17.04 9.49
C ASN A 195 21.11 -16.66 10.79
N THR A 196 21.77 -15.51 10.84
CA THR A 196 22.53 -15.04 11.99
C THR A 196 21.61 -14.32 12.99
N GLY A 197 20.88 -15.09 13.78
CA GLY A 197 19.95 -14.56 14.79
C GLY A 197 18.53 -14.34 14.30
N TYR A 198 17.80 -13.50 15.01
CA TYR A 198 16.42 -13.13 14.64
C TYR A 198 16.39 -12.19 13.43
N ASP A 199 15.34 -12.28 12.63
CA ASP A 199 15.10 -11.37 11.51
C ASP A 199 14.56 -10.02 12.01
N LEU A 200 15.47 -9.15 12.47
CA LEU A 200 15.14 -7.88 13.10
C LEU A 200 14.57 -6.86 12.10
N LYS A 201 15.02 -6.87 10.83
CA LYS A 201 14.51 -5.92 9.81
C LYS A 201 13.01 -6.02 9.65
N ASN A 202 12.44 -7.24 9.74
CA ASN A 202 11.01 -7.46 9.58
C ASN A 202 10.18 -7.09 10.81
N LEU A 203 10.80 -6.65 11.90
CA LEU A 203 10.10 -5.96 12.99
C LEU A 203 9.78 -4.51 12.63
N PHE A 204 10.61 -3.85 11.82
CA PHE A 204 10.43 -2.47 11.41
C PHE A 204 9.62 -2.32 10.12
N VAL A 205 9.79 -3.25 9.18
CA VAL A 205 9.00 -3.29 7.93
C VAL A 205 7.56 -3.69 8.26
N GLY A 206 6.61 -2.80 7.95
CA GLY A 206 5.20 -2.97 8.28
C GLY A 206 4.82 -2.53 9.70
N ALA A 207 5.74 -1.89 10.46
CA ALA A 207 5.46 -1.37 11.80
C ALA A 207 4.86 0.05 11.82
N GLU A 208 4.65 0.66 10.67
CA GLU A 208 4.05 2.00 10.51
C GLU A 208 4.73 3.09 11.37
N GLY A 209 6.05 2.98 11.55
CA GLY A 209 6.84 3.93 12.33
C GLY A 209 6.62 3.85 13.84
N THR A 210 6.02 2.78 14.37
CA THR A 210 5.75 2.64 15.81
C THR A 210 6.90 2.03 16.62
N LEU A 211 7.90 1.42 15.96
CA LEU A 211 9.03 0.74 16.61
C LEU A 211 10.38 1.44 16.39
N GLY A 212 10.48 2.30 15.38
CA GLY A 212 11.69 3.01 15.00
C GLY A 212 11.51 3.73 13.68
N ILE A 213 12.51 4.49 13.25
CA ILE A 213 12.51 5.29 12.02
C ILE A 213 13.49 4.67 11.05
N ILE A 214 12.97 4.08 9.96
CA ILE A 214 13.81 3.56 8.87
C ILE A 214 14.41 4.77 8.14
N THR A 215 15.74 4.83 8.01
CA THR A 215 16.47 5.92 7.37
C THR A 215 17.08 5.51 6.02
N ALA A 216 17.42 4.23 5.86
CA ALA A 216 17.85 3.65 4.60
C ALA A 216 17.46 2.17 4.51
N ALA A 217 17.52 1.62 3.30
CA ALA A 217 17.29 0.21 3.05
C ALA A 217 18.16 -0.32 1.90
N VAL A 218 18.42 -1.62 1.93
CA VAL A 218 18.90 -2.39 0.78
C VAL A 218 17.71 -3.13 0.19
N LEU A 219 17.43 -2.88 -1.09
CA LEU A 219 16.31 -3.45 -1.80
C LEU A 219 16.79 -4.34 -2.95
N LYS A 220 16.00 -5.37 -3.26
CA LYS A 220 16.24 -6.28 -4.40
C LYS A 220 15.92 -5.56 -5.71
N LEU A 221 16.78 -5.74 -6.67
CA LEU A 221 16.53 -5.46 -8.08
C LEU A 221 16.39 -6.78 -8.85
N PHE A 222 15.74 -6.70 -10.00
CA PHE A 222 15.58 -7.81 -10.92
C PHE A 222 16.14 -7.42 -12.30
N PRO A 223 16.58 -8.37 -13.13
CA PRO A 223 16.84 -8.10 -14.54
C PRO A 223 15.60 -7.51 -15.20
N LYS A 224 15.78 -6.50 -16.04
CA LYS A 224 14.66 -5.92 -16.80
C LYS A 224 14.09 -6.98 -17.75
N PRO A 225 12.76 -7.21 -17.76
CA PRO A 225 12.14 -8.11 -18.73
C PRO A 225 12.41 -7.64 -20.17
N LYS A 226 12.67 -8.59 -21.06
CA LYS A 226 12.89 -8.32 -22.50
C LYS A 226 11.59 -8.37 -23.30
N GLY A 227 10.55 -8.97 -22.74
CA GLY A 227 9.21 -9.01 -23.30
C GLY A 227 8.17 -8.79 -22.20
N ARG A 228 7.12 -8.04 -22.54
CA ARG A 228 5.96 -7.78 -21.69
C ARG A 228 4.73 -7.78 -22.56
N GLU A 229 3.82 -8.71 -22.32
CA GLU A 229 2.54 -8.80 -23.00
C GLU A 229 1.40 -8.61 -22.02
N VAL A 230 0.37 -7.93 -22.46
CA VAL A 230 -0.81 -7.58 -21.66
C VAL A 230 -2.05 -8.01 -22.40
N ALA A 231 -2.97 -8.68 -21.70
CA ALA A 231 -4.25 -9.08 -22.26
C ALA A 231 -5.40 -8.67 -21.35
N PHE A 232 -6.55 -8.46 -21.99
CA PHE A 232 -7.83 -8.26 -21.32
C PHE A 232 -8.76 -9.40 -21.71
N ALA A 233 -9.41 -10.06 -20.73
CA ALA A 233 -10.31 -11.18 -20.93
C ALA A 233 -11.68 -10.93 -20.29
N GLY A 234 -12.75 -11.35 -20.94
CA GLY A 234 -14.13 -11.31 -20.47
C GLY A 234 -14.57 -12.69 -19.98
N LEU A 235 -15.20 -12.74 -18.79
CA LEU A 235 -15.55 -13.98 -18.10
C LEU A 235 -16.96 -13.93 -17.53
N SER A 236 -17.56 -15.12 -17.39
CA SER A 236 -18.94 -15.27 -16.92
C SER A 236 -19.09 -15.17 -15.39
N SER A 237 -18.02 -15.43 -14.63
CA SER A 237 -18.09 -15.46 -13.16
C SER A 237 -16.71 -15.31 -12.50
N PRO A 238 -16.64 -15.06 -11.18
CA PRO A 238 -15.38 -15.08 -10.42
C PRO A 238 -14.72 -16.47 -10.40
N GLU A 239 -15.50 -17.56 -10.47
CA GLU A 239 -15.00 -18.94 -10.56
C GLU A 239 -14.28 -19.16 -11.90
N ALA A 240 -14.80 -18.59 -12.99
CA ALA A 240 -14.13 -18.62 -14.30
C ALA A 240 -12.80 -17.84 -14.22
N ALA A 241 -12.75 -16.70 -13.52
CA ALA A 241 -11.52 -15.97 -13.30
C ALA A 241 -10.50 -16.76 -12.47
N LEU A 242 -10.94 -17.48 -11.44
CA LEU A 242 -10.08 -18.38 -10.65
C LEU A 242 -9.54 -19.54 -11.51
N SER A 243 -10.37 -20.10 -12.37
CA SER A 243 -9.96 -21.16 -13.29
C SER A 243 -8.93 -20.65 -14.31
N LEU A 244 -9.12 -19.44 -14.86
CA LEU A 244 -8.16 -18.79 -15.74
C LEU A 244 -6.83 -18.49 -15.01
N PHE A 245 -6.89 -18.05 -13.75
CA PHE A 245 -5.70 -17.84 -12.93
C PHE A 245 -4.90 -19.14 -12.76
N SER A 246 -5.57 -20.24 -12.40
CA SER A 246 -4.91 -21.56 -12.28
C SER A 246 -4.27 -21.98 -13.58
N LEU A 247 -4.98 -21.85 -14.70
CA LEU A 247 -4.48 -22.17 -16.03
C LEU A 247 -3.24 -21.31 -16.40
N ALA A 248 -3.29 -20.01 -16.10
CA ALA A 248 -2.18 -19.09 -16.36
C ALA A 248 -0.95 -19.43 -15.50
N MET A 249 -1.15 -19.78 -14.23
CA MET A 249 -0.07 -20.25 -13.35
C MET A 249 0.55 -21.57 -13.85
N ASP A 250 -0.25 -22.50 -14.31
CA ASP A 250 0.23 -23.79 -14.83
C ASP A 250 1.05 -23.63 -16.12
N ARG A 251 0.67 -22.68 -16.98
CA ARG A 251 1.32 -22.47 -18.29
C ARG A 251 2.49 -21.49 -18.24
N ALA A 252 2.28 -20.34 -17.61
CA ALA A 252 3.26 -19.26 -17.57
C ALA A 252 4.12 -19.25 -16.31
N GLY A 253 3.67 -19.87 -15.20
CA GLY A 253 4.39 -19.93 -13.95
C GLY A 253 4.87 -18.54 -13.48
N ALA A 254 6.17 -18.41 -13.20
CA ALA A 254 6.76 -17.14 -12.75
C ALA A 254 6.77 -16.02 -13.80
N ALA A 255 6.44 -16.30 -15.05
CA ALA A 255 6.27 -15.28 -16.10
C ALA A 255 4.94 -14.53 -15.97
N LEU A 256 3.94 -15.08 -15.26
CA LEU A 256 2.72 -14.36 -14.92
C LEU A 256 3.05 -13.31 -13.85
N THR A 257 3.11 -12.04 -14.25
CA THR A 257 3.57 -10.96 -13.36
C THR A 257 2.44 -10.12 -12.78
N ALA A 258 1.24 -10.16 -13.36
CA ALA A 258 0.05 -9.55 -12.78
C ALA A 258 -1.23 -10.26 -13.23
N PHE A 259 -2.23 -10.28 -12.35
CA PHE A 259 -3.55 -10.87 -12.64
C PHE A 259 -4.63 -10.11 -11.84
N GLU A 260 -5.31 -9.20 -12.54
CA GLU A 260 -6.24 -8.22 -11.96
C GLU A 260 -7.68 -8.60 -12.25
N LEU A 261 -8.49 -8.79 -11.22
CA LEU A 261 -9.92 -9.02 -11.33
C LEU A 261 -10.68 -7.70 -11.39
N ILE A 262 -11.65 -7.56 -12.28
CA ILE A 262 -12.49 -6.37 -12.43
C ILE A 262 -13.93 -6.81 -12.60
N GLY A 263 -14.83 -6.42 -11.69
CA GLY A 263 -16.27 -6.65 -11.87
C GLY A 263 -16.87 -5.73 -12.94
N GLN A 264 -18.04 -6.06 -13.46
CA GLN A 264 -18.73 -5.23 -14.45
C GLN A 264 -18.96 -3.80 -13.97
N ARG A 265 -19.38 -3.59 -12.73
CA ARG A 265 -19.69 -2.25 -12.23
C ARG A 265 -18.51 -1.29 -12.22
N PRO A 266 -17.32 -1.60 -11.64
CA PRO A 266 -16.17 -0.73 -11.79
C PRO A 266 -15.73 -0.53 -13.25
N TYR A 267 -15.91 -1.53 -14.11
CA TYR A 267 -15.65 -1.41 -15.55
C TYR A 267 -16.59 -0.36 -16.18
N ASP A 268 -17.89 -0.43 -15.92
CA ASP A 268 -18.89 0.52 -16.44
C ASP A 268 -18.65 1.95 -15.90
N PHE A 269 -18.32 2.10 -14.61
CA PHE A 269 -17.97 3.40 -14.03
C PHE A 269 -16.76 4.01 -14.72
N THR A 270 -15.78 3.21 -15.07
CA THR A 270 -14.57 3.67 -15.77
C THR A 270 -14.93 4.19 -17.17
N LEU A 271 -15.75 3.47 -17.93
CA LEU A 271 -16.19 3.92 -19.24
C LEU A 271 -17.05 5.18 -19.16
N ALA A 272 -17.83 5.35 -18.09
CA ALA A 272 -18.71 6.50 -17.92
C ALA A 272 -17.98 7.78 -17.47
N HIS A 273 -16.95 7.65 -16.64
CA HIS A 273 -16.40 8.80 -15.90
C HIS A 273 -14.92 9.07 -16.15
N ALA A 274 -14.14 8.10 -16.63
CA ALA A 274 -12.73 8.32 -16.89
C ALA A 274 -12.50 8.89 -18.30
N GLN A 275 -11.69 9.95 -18.37
CA GLN A 275 -11.34 10.55 -19.65
C GLN A 275 -10.16 9.79 -20.31
N GLY A 276 -10.23 9.67 -21.62
CA GLY A 276 -9.13 9.10 -22.41
C GLY A 276 -8.97 7.57 -22.30
N VAL A 277 -9.90 6.88 -21.65
CA VAL A 277 -9.92 5.42 -21.63
C VAL A 277 -10.60 4.86 -22.88
N VAL A 278 -10.10 3.74 -23.37
CA VAL A 278 -10.70 3.01 -24.50
C VAL A 278 -11.25 1.70 -23.98
N ARG A 279 -12.45 1.35 -24.43
CA ARG A 279 -13.09 0.06 -24.10
C ARG A 279 -12.20 -1.09 -24.60
N PRO A 280 -11.70 -1.98 -23.72
CA PRO A 280 -10.81 -3.07 -24.14
C PRO A 280 -11.51 -4.13 -24.98
N LEU A 281 -12.72 -4.56 -24.59
CA LEU A 281 -13.51 -5.59 -25.26
C LEU A 281 -14.80 -5.02 -25.84
N ALA A 282 -15.24 -5.54 -26.98
CA ALA A 282 -16.47 -5.12 -27.64
C ALA A 282 -17.73 -5.56 -26.87
N GLY A 283 -17.70 -6.75 -26.26
CA GLY A 283 -18.80 -7.32 -25.49
C GLY A 283 -18.83 -6.85 -24.04
N ASP A 284 -20.01 -6.99 -23.41
CA ASP A 284 -20.18 -6.79 -21.97
C ASP A 284 -20.09 -8.14 -21.24
N TRP A 285 -19.28 -8.17 -20.19
CA TRP A 285 -19.05 -9.35 -19.38
C TRP A 285 -19.31 -9.05 -17.91
N PRO A 286 -19.83 -10.02 -17.12
CA PRO A 286 -20.01 -9.83 -15.68
C PRO A 286 -18.69 -9.57 -14.95
N TRP A 287 -17.61 -10.15 -15.48
CA TRP A 287 -16.26 -10.03 -14.93
C TRP A 287 -15.22 -9.92 -16.02
N TYR A 288 -14.13 -9.27 -15.68
CA TYR A 288 -12.97 -9.09 -16.54
C TYR A 288 -11.69 -9.43 -15.80
N VAL A 289 -10.70 -9.84 -16.56
CA VAL A 289 -9.33 -10.03 -16.08
C VAL A 289 -8.38 -9.23 -16.96
N LEU A 290 -7.52 -8.42 -16.33
CA LEU A 290 -6.32 -7.88 -16.94
C LEU A 290 -5.16 -8.72 -16.47
N MET A 291 -4.41 -9.35 -17.38
CA MET A 291 -3.23 -10.13 -17.05
C MET A 291 -2.00 -9.62 -17.79
N GLN A 292 -0.84 -9.80 -17.16
CA GLN A 292 0.46 -9.47 -17.74
C GLN A 292 1.41 -10.65 -17.63
N ILE A 293 2.04 -10.98 -18.74
CA ILE A 293 3.13 -11.95 -18.80
C ILE A 293 4.42 -11.21 -19.16
N SER A 294 5.48 -11.46 -18.40
CA SER A 294 6.79 -10.85 -18.60
C SER A 294 7.86 -11.93 -18.78
N SER A 295 8.67 -11.82 -19.84
CA SER A 295 9.75 -12.77 -20.12
C SER A 295 11.12 -12.10 -20.09
N GLY A 296 12.08 -12.76 -19.46
CA GLY A 296 13.50 -12.38 -19.53
C GLY A 296 14.18 -12.84 -20.81
N ARG A 297 13.50 -13.59 -21.69
CA ARG A 297 14.06 -14.17 -22.93
C ARG A 297 13.86 -13.21 -24.13
N SER A 298 12.61 -12.96 -24.48
CA SER A 298 12.25 -12.10 -25.60
C SER A 298 10.76 -11.69 -25.53
N ALA A 299 10.34 -10.76 -26.39
CA ALA A 299 8.95 -10.40 -26.59
C ALA A 299 8.15 -11.59 -27.17
N ASP A 300 8.71 -12.30 -28.14
CA ASP A 300 8.07 -13.48 -28.74
C ASP A 300 7.76 -14.58 -27.72
N ASP A 301 8.64 -14.78 -26.73
CA ASP A 301 8.41 -15.75 -25.65
C ASP A 301 7.25 -15.32 -24.73
N ALA A 302 7.14 -14.04 -24.42
CA ALA A 302 5.99 -13.50 -23.66
C ALA A 302 4.68 -13.61 -24.47
N GLY A 303 4.76 -13.30 -25.78
CA GLY A 303 3.64 -13.43 -26.73
C GLY A 303 3.11 -14.86 -26.84
N ALA A 304 4.00 -15.83 -27.04
CA ALA A 304 3.61 -17.24 -27.12
C ALA A 304 2.95 -17.75 -25.84
N LEU A 305 3.45 -17.33 -24.66
CA LEU A 305 2.87 -17.74 -23.38
C LEU A 305 1.47 -17.14 -23.14
N ILE A 306 1.25 -15.87 -23.47
CA ILE A 306 -0.06 -15.25 -23.26
C ILE A 306 -1.10 -15.80 -24.24
N GLU A 307 -0.69 -16.09 -25.51
CA GLU A 307 -1.51 -16.76 -26.50
C GLU A 307 -1.91 -18.16 -26.03
N GLU A 308 -0.95 -18.98 -25.58
CA GLU A 308 -1.21 -20.35 -25.06
C GLU A 308 -2.22 -20.34 -23.90
N VAL A 309 -2.11 -19.39 -22.97
CA VAL A 309 -3.05 -19.26 -21.84
C VAL A 309 -4.46 -18.92 -22.34
N LEU A 310 -4.57 -17.94 -23.23
CA LEU A 310 -5.88 -17.48 -23.72
C LEU A 310 -6.56 -18.49 -24.66
N GLU A 311 -5.79 -19.12 -25.55
CA GLU A 311 -6.33 -20.19 -26.43
C GLU A 311 -6.88 -21.34 -25.60
N ALA A 312 -6.11 -21.84 -24.63
CA ALA A 312 -6.59 -22.90 -23.75
C ALA A 312 -7.80 -22.46 -22.90
N GLY A 313 -7.87 -21.20 -22.48
CA GLY A 313 -9.01 -20.64 -21.76
C GLY A 313 -10.28 -20.57 -22.62
N LEU A 314 -10.16 -20.19 -23.90
CA LEU A 314 -11.24 -20.16 -24.87
C LEU A 314 -11.72 -21.59 -25.24
N GLU A 315 -10.77 -22.51 -25.50
CA GLU A 315 -11.10 -23.89 -25.80
C GLU A 315 -11.86 -24.63 -24.69
N GLN A 316 -11.51 -24.31 -23.43
CA GLN A 316 -12.19 -24.85 -22.23
C GLN A 316 -13.47 -24.11 -21.87
N GLY A 317 -13.83 -23.05 -22.59
CA GLY A 317 -15.01 -22.21 -22.27
C GLY A 317 -14.89 -21.41 -20.96
N ILE A 318 -13.69 -21.25 -20.45
CA ILE A 318 -13.40 -20.41 -19.26
C ILE A 318 -13.45 -18.93 -19.64
N VAL A 319 -12.84 -18.60 -20.78
CA VAL A 319 -12.80 -17.24 -21.36
C VAL A 319 -13.90 -17.15 -22.43
N GLY A 320 -14.69 -16.09 -22.38
CA GLY A 320 -15.72 -15.84 -23.38
C GLY A 320 -15.25 -14.94 -24.52
N ASP A 321 -14.35 -14.01 -24.23
CA ASP A 321 -13.73 -13.08 -25.18
C ASP A 321 -12.37 -12.61 -24.64
N ALA A 322 -11.42 -12.33 -25.51
CA ALA A 322 -10.11 -11.81 -25.09
C ALA A 322 -9.44 -10.95 -26.16
N VAL A 323 -8.60 -10.04 -25.72
CA VAL A 323 -7.73 -9.23 -26.57
C VAL A 323 -6.33 -9.17 -25.98
N ILE A 324 -5.32 -9.45 -26.80
CA ILE A 324 -3.92 -9.20 -26.50
C ILE A 324 -3.57 -7.82 -27.05
N ALA A 325 -2.81 -7.04 -26.28
CA ALA A 325 -2.37 -5.72 -26.71
C ALA A 325 -1.48 -5.83 -27.96
N ALA A 326 -1.88 -5.19 -29.04
CA ALA A 326 -1.12 -5.19 -30.30
C ALA A 326 0.14 -4.29 -30.26
N SER A 327 0.32 -3.55 -29.19
CA SER A 327 1.49 -2.67 -28.98
C SER A 327 1.68 -2.36 -27.50
N MET A 328 2.88 -1.91 -27.12
CA MET A 328 3.15 -1.41 -25.75
C MET A 328 2.17 -0.30 -25.34
N ALA A 329 1.89 0.65 -26.25
CA ALA A 329 0.96 1.73 -25.99
C ALA A 329 -0.47 1.23 -25.67
N GLN A 330 -0.93 0.17 -26.33
CA GLN A 330 -2.21 -0.45 -26.01
C GLN A 330 -2.16 -1.21 -24.67
N GLY A 331 -1.07 -1.89 -24.37
CA GLY A 331 -0.86 -2.50 -23.06
C GLY A 331 -0.86 -1.46 -21.92
N ASP A 332 -0.22 -0.33 -22.14
CA ASP A 332 -0.25 0.79 -21.19
C ASP A 332 -1.66 1.40 -21.07
N ALA A 333 -2.43 1.45 -22.16
CA ALA A 333 -3.83 1.87 -22.11
C ALA A 333 -4.72 0.89 -21.31
N PHE A 334 -4.47 -0.42 -21.38
CA PHE A 334 -5.16 -1.42 -20.55
C PHE A 334 -4.82 -1.25 -19.07
N TRP A 335 -3.55 -0.99 -18.75
CA TRP A 335 -3.14 -0.67 -17.39
C TRP A 335 -3.75 0.63 -16.90
N ASN A 336 -3.75 1.69 -17.71
CA ASN A 336 -4.42 2.95 -17.36
C ASN A 336 -5.90 2.74 -17.04
N PHE A 337 -6.60 1.87 -17.81
CA PHE A 337 -7.98 1.51 -17.50
C PHE A 337 -8.14 0.96 -16.08
N ARG A 338 -7.21 0.07 -15.66
CA ARG A 338 -7.20 -0.52 -14.31
C ARG A 338 -6.84 0.50 -13.22
N GLU A 339 -5.89 1.38 -13.48
CA GLU A 339 -5.38 2.34 -12.51
C GLU A 339 -6.40 3.45 -12.18
N VAL A 340 -7.25 3.83 -13.12
CA VAL A 340 -8.25 4.88 -12.91
C VAL A 340 -9.54 4.42 -12.22
N LEU A 341 -9.74 3.09 -12.01
CA LEU A 341 -10.94 2.54 -11.36
C LEU A 341 -11.31 3.22 -10.03
N PRO A 342 -10.37 3.49 -9.10
CA PRO A 342 -10.70 4.14 -7.83
C PRO A 342 -11.20 5.57 -7.98
N GLU A 343 -10.71 6.29 -9.00
CA GLU A 343 -11.11 7.67 -9.29
C GLU A 343 -12.45 7.71 -10.03
N ALA A 344 -12.67 6.77 -10.97
CA ALA A 344 -13.92 6.65 -11.73
C ALA A 344 -15.14 6.33 -10.85
N GLN A 345 -14.92 5.79 -9.64
CA GLN A 345 -15.98 5.57 -8.67
C GLN A 345 -16.49 6.87 -8.00
N LYS A 346 -15.67 7.93 -7.90
CA LYS A 346 -16.01 9.13 -7.13
C LYS A 346 -17.27 9.85 -7.61
N PRO A 347 -17.52 10.03 -8.91
CA PRO A 347 -18.75 10.69 -9.40
C PRO A 347 -20.04 9.95 -9.04
N GLU A 348 -19.96 8.67 -8.67
CA GLU A 348 -21.10 7.84 -8.25
C GLU A 348 -21.61 8.13 -6.84
N GLY A 349 -21.02 9.10 -6.14
CA GLY A 349 -21.37 9.54 -4.79
C GLY A 349 -20.60 8.81 -3.70
N ALA A 350 -21.12 8.88 -2.47
CA ALA A 350 -20.47 8.34 -1.29
C ALA A 350 -20.17 6.85 -1.43
N SER A 351 -18.99 6.45 -0.94
CA SER A 351 -18.55 5.06 -0.94
C SER A 351 -17.81 4.69 0.34
N ILE A 352 -18.03 3.45 0.82
CA ILE A 352 -17.29 2.84 1.92
C ILE A 352 -16.29 1.87 1.28
N LYS A 353 -15.01 2.08 1.57
CA LYS A 353 -13.91 1.39 0.89
C LYS A 353 -13.28 0.32 1.79
N HIS A 354 -13.13 -0.87 1.24
CA HIS A 354 -12.46 -1.97 1.90
C HIS A 354 -11.26 -2.40 1.05
N ASP A 355 -10.13 -2.55 1.73
CA ASP A 355 -8.89 -3.13 1.22
C ASP A 355 -8.65 -4.39 2.05
N ILE A 356 -9.03 -5.53 1.50
CA ILE A 356 -9.05 -6.82 2.21
C ILE A 356 -8.28 -7.88 1.42
N SER A 357 -7.84 -8.92 2.10
CA SER A 357 -7.38 -10.12 1.44
C SER A 357 -8.02 -11.37 2.00
N VAL A 358 -8.23 -12.35 1.12
CA VAL A 358 -8.67 -13.71 1.45
C VAL A 358 -7.79 -14.72 0.70
N PRO A 359 -7.71 -15.99 1.13
CA PRO A 359 -7.05 -17.02 0.32
C PRO A 359 -7.61 -16.99 -1.11
N VAL A 360 -6.75 -17.08 -2.13
CA VAL A 360 -7.13 -16.92 -3.54
C VAL A 360 -8.32 -17.82 -3.92
N ALA A 361 -8.31 -19.08 -3.48
CA ALA A 361 -9.41 -20.02 -3.72
C ALA A 361 -10.74 -19.60 -3.05
N SER A 362 -10.68 -18.70 -2.09
CA SER A 362 -11.87 -18.21 -1.37
C SER A 362 -12.46 -16.94 -1.97
N ILE A 363 -11.86 -16.36 -3.02
CA ILE A 363 -12.36 -15.13 -3.65
C ILE A 363 -13.79 -15.26 -4.15
N PRO A 364 -14.15 -16.28 -4.95
CA PRO A 364 -15.53 -16.40 -5.44
C PRO A 364 -16.57 -16.52 -4.31
N PRO A 365 -16.48 -17.48 -3.38
CA PRO A 365 -17.45 -17.57 -2.29
C PRO A 365 -17.43 -16.37 -1.32
N PHE A 366 -16.30 -15.67 -1.18
CA PHE A 366 -16.24 -14.41 -0.44
C PHE A 366 -17.09 -13.33 -1.12
N ILE A 367 -16.94 -13.12 -2.42
CA ILE A 367 -17.68 -12.10 -3.17
C ILE A 367 -19.19 -12.33 -3.03
N GLU A 368 -19.65 -13.56 -3.18
CA GLU A 368 -21.06 -13.92 -3.03
C GLU A 368 -21.58 -13.63 -1.62
N LYS A 369 -20.88 -14.13 -0.59
CA LYS A 369 -21.29 -13.98 0.80
C LYS A 369 -21.26 -12.54 1.26
N ALA A 370 -20.22 -11.79 0.86
CA ALA A 370 -20.08 -10.37 1.20
C ALA A 370 -21.17 -9.52 0.50
N ALA A 371 -21.57 -9.85 -0.72
CA ALA A 371 -22.68 -9.17 -1.39
C ALA A 371 -23.99 -9.33 -0.61
N GLY A 372 -24.28 -10.53 -0.10
CA GLY A 372 -25.43 -10.77 0.77
C GLY A 372 -25.38 -9.95 2.07
N ALA A 373 -24.22 -9.88 2.71
CA ALA A 373 -24.03 -9.08 3.93
C ALA A 373 -24.25 -7.57 3.66
N VAL A 374 -23.72 -7.05 2.55
CA VAL A 374 -23.92 -5.67 2.13
C VAL A 374 -25.40 -5.35 1.91
N GLN A 375 -26.14 -6.20 1.20
CA GLN A 375 -27.56 -6.00 0.95
C GLN A 375 -28.40 -6.07 2.25
N SER A 376 -27.94 -6.82 3.24
CA SER A 376 -28.61 -6.86 4.56
C SER A 376 -28.45 -5.56 5.36
N VAL A 377 -27.34 -4.82 5.17
CA VAL A 377 -27.07 -3.52 5.81
C VAL A 377 -27.74 -2.38 5.07
N SER A 378 -27.62 -2.36 3.74
CA SER A 378 -28.14 -1.31 2.89
C SER A 378 -28.70 -1.90 1.59
N PRO A 379 -30.01 -2.19 1.55
CA PRO A 379 -30.65 -2.67 0.32
C PRO A 379 -30.42 -1.70 -0.83
N GLY A 380 -30.02 -2.22 -2.00
CA GLY A 380 -29.69 -1.43 -3.18
C GLY A 380 -28.29 -0.81 -3.18
N ALA A 381 -27.49 -0.98 -2.15
CA ALA A 381 -26.08 -0.60 -2.18
C ALA A 381 -25.33 -1.35 -3.28
N ARG A 382 -24.39 -0.66 -3.94
CA ARG A 382 -23.75 -1.12 -5.17
C ARG A 382 -22.32 -1.59 -4.88
N VAL A 383 -22.09 -2.90 -4.95
CA VAL A 383 -20.74 -3.47 -4.81
C VAL A 383 -19.87 -3.08 -6.00
N VAL A 384 -18.68 -2.57 -5.74
CA VAL A 384 -17.64 -2.18 -6.71
C VAL A 384 -16.40 -2.99 -6.36
N CYS A 385 -16.29 -4.18 -6.95
CA CYS A 385 -15.22 -5.15 -6.64
C CYS A 385 -14.20 -5.20 -7.78
N PHE A 386 -12.94 -4.98 -7.42
CA PHE A 386 -11.79 -5.17 -8.29
C PHE A 386 -10.55 -5.42 -7.41
N GLY A 387 -9.45 -5.93 -7.98
CA GLY A 387 -8.22 -6.09 -7.19
C GLY A 387 -7.26 -7.12 -7.76
N HIS A 388 -6.19 -7.37 -6.99
CA HIS A 388 -5.07 -8.25 -7.30
C HIS A 388 -5.46 -9.69 -6.99
N MET A 389 -6.16 -10.36 -7.93
CA MET A 389 -6.67 -11.71 -7.69
C MET A 389 -5.55 -12.71 -7.40
N GLY A 390 -4.37 -12.50 -8.02
CA GLY A 390 -3.24 -13.40 -7.91
C GLY A 390 -2.66 -13.55 -6.50
N ASP A 391 -2.85 -12.55 -5.63
CA ASP A 391 -2.39 -12.55 -4.25
C ASP A 391 -3.53 -12.50 -3.20
N GLY A 392 -4.77 -12.50 -3.67
CA GLY A 392 -5.95 -12.54 -2.80
C GLY A 392 -6.46 -11.18 -2.34
N ASN A 393 -5.84 -10.06 -2.76
CA ASN A 393 -6.26 -8.73 -2.37
C ASN A 393 -7.43 -8.23 -3.24
N LEU A 394 -8.48 -7.78 -2.58
CA LEU A 394 -9.64 -7.16 -3.21
C LEU A 394 -9.91 -5.77 -2.64
N HIS A 395 -10.09 -4.81 -3.53
CA HIS A 395 -10.74 -3.53 -3.25
C HIS A 395 -12.25 -3.77 -3.35
N TYR A 396 -12.86 -4.14 -2.22
CA TYR A 396 -14.27 -4.45 -2.14
C TYR A 396 -15.04 -3.23 -1.66
N ASN A 397 -15.20 -2.26 -2.58
CA ASN A 397 -15.84 -0.98 -2.27
C ASN A 397 -17.36 -1.07 -2.39
N ILE A 398 -18.06 -0.28 -1.59
CA ILE A 398 -19.52 -0.21 -1.60
C ILE A 398 -19.90 1.24 -1.91
N SER A 399 -20.55 1.48 -3.05
CA SER A 399 -21.19 2.75 -3.36
C SER A 399 -22.63 2.76 -2.85
N ARG A 400 -23.12 3.94 -2.48
CA ARG A 400 -24.50 4.11 -2.06
C ARG A 400 -25.52 3.63 -3.11
N PRO A 401 -26.77 3.36 -2.76
CA PRO A 401 -27.86 3.19 -3.74
C PRO A 401 -27.92 4.41 -4.70
N VAL A 402 -28.42 4.21 -5.91
CA VAL A 402 -28.48 5.27 -6.94
C VAL A 402 -29.19 6.53 -6.41
N ASP A 403 -30.35 6.36 -5.78
CA ASP A 403 -31.15 7.45 -5.23
C ASP A 403 -30.87 7.71 -3.74
N GLY A 404 -29.76 7.16 -3.20
CA GLY A 404 -29.40 7.27 -1.78
C GLY A 404 -28.82 8.65 -1.44
N ASP A 405 -28.91 9.04 -0.18
CA ASP A 405 -28.25 10.21 0.39
C ASP A 405 -26.83 9.88 0.83
N ASP A 406 -25.86 10.73 0.52
CA ASP A 406 -24.45 10.53 0.80
C ASP A 406 -24.16 10.50 2.31
N GLU A 407 -24.74 11.42 3.10
CA GLU A 407 -24.49 11.52 4.54
C GLU A 407 -25.10 10.34 5.29
N ALA A 408 -26.35 9.97 4.94
CA ALA A 408 -27.03 8.83 5.50
C ALA A 408 -26.25 7.53 5.20
N PHE A 409 -25.72 7.37 3.99
CA PHE A 409 -24.92 6.22 3.61
C PHE A 409 -23.58 6.17 4.36
N LEU A 410 -22.88 7.28 4.49
CA LEU A 410 -21.65 7.35 5.28
C LEU A 410 -21.89 7.10 6.77
N GLY A 411 -23.07 7.43 7.28
CA GLY A 411 -23.51 7.06 8.64
C GLY A 411 -23.50 5.54 8.89
N LEU A 412 -23.57 4.72 7.84
CA LEU A 412 -23.49 3.25 7.93
C LEU A 412 -22.06 2.72 7.97
N TYR A 413 -21.03 3.58 7.93
CA TYR A 413 -19.62 3.20 7.79
C TYR A 413 -19.21 2.06 8.73
N HIS A 414 -19.46 2.21 10.03
CA HIS A 414 -19.05 1.20 11.02
C HIS A 414 -19.82 -0.13 10.89
N VAL A 415 -21.13 -0.05 10.62
CA VAL A 415 -21.97 -1.25 10.46
C VAL A 415 -21.60 -1.99 9.18
N MET A 416 -21.35 -1.27 8.09
CA MET A 416 -20.93 -1.84 6.82
C MET A 416 -19.55 -2.51 6.93
N ASN A 417 -18.56 -1.81 7.52
CA ASN A 417 -17.25 -2.38 7.77
C ASN A 417 -17.34 -3.65 8.61
N LYS A 418 -18.11 -3.63 9.70
CA LYS A 418 -18.31 -4.80 10.55
C LYS A 418 -18.85 -5.98 9.75
N ALA A 419 -19.91 -5.77 8.94
CA ALA A 419 -20.54 -6.82 8.14
C ALA A 419 -19.57 -7.44 7.12
N VAL A 420 -18.84 -6.60 6.36
CA VAL A 420 -17.86 -7.08 5.39
C VAL A 420 -16.68 -7.79 6.07
N HIS A 421 -16.12 -7.19 7.12
CA HIS A 421 -14.97 -7.75 7.83
C HIS A 421 -15.31 -9.04 8.60
N GLU A 422 -16.54 -9.24 9.05
CA GLU A 422 -16.99 -10.53 9.59
C GLU A 422 -16.96 -11.62 8.52
N VAL A 423 -17.35 -11.31 7.28
CA VAL A 423 -17.22 -12.23 6.16
C VAL A 423 -15.74 -12.51 5.87
N VAL A 424 -14.89 -11.48 5.80
CA VAL A 424 -13.43 -11.65 5.61
C VAL A 424 -12.85 -12.62 6.65
N ARG A 425 -13.14 -12.41 7.93
CA ARG A 425 -12.66 -13.29 9.01
C ARG A 425 -13.18 -14.72 8.90
N SER A 426 -14.41 -14.91 8.40
CA SER A 426 -14.96 -16.27 8.19
C SER A 426 -14.22 -17.07 7.13
N PHE A 427 -13.44 -16.40 6.28
CA PHE A 427 -12.52 -16.99 5.29
C PHE A 427 -11.05 -16.94 5.73
N HIS A 428 -10.75 -16.64 7.00
CA HIS A 428 -9.39 -16.46 7.53
C HIS A 428 -8.59 -15.36 6.81
N GLY A 429 -9.30 -14.34 6.30
CA GLY A 429 -8.71 -13.21 5.58
C GLY A 429 -8.22 -12.09 6.50
N SER A 430 -7.63 -11.06 5.87
CA SER A 430 -7.16 -9.84 6.52
C SER A 430 -8.07 -8.66 6.19
N ILE A 431 -8.32 -7.81 7.18
CA ILE A 431 -9.07 -6.55 7.01
C ILE A 431 -8.20 -5.42 6.42
N SER A 432 -6.92 -5.67 6.22
CA SER A 432 -5.99 -4.72 5.61
C SER A 432 -4.94 -5.48 4.80
N ALA A 433 -5.10 -5.48 3.48
CA ALA A 433 -4.16 -6.14 2.59
C ALA A 433 -2.90 -5.30 2.35
N GLU A 434 -3.07 -3.99 2.05
CA GLU A 434 -1.99 -3.10 1.67
C GLU A 434 -1.89 -1.83 2.54
N HIS A 435 -3.04 -1.28 2.98
CA HIS A 435 -3.09 0.07 3.54
C HIS A 435 -2.50 0.20 4.95
N GLY A 436 -2.31 -0.91 5.67
CA GLY A 436 -1.94 -0.90 7.08
C GLY A 436 -3.13 -0.70 8.01
N ILE A 437 -2.85 -0.46 9.27
CA ILE A 437 -3.83 -0.31 10.36
C ILE A 437 -4.02 1.16 10.73
N GLY A 438 -2.92 1.88 10.97
CA GLY A 438 -2.91 3.28 11.37
C GLY A 438 -3.79 3.60 12.56
N GLN A 439 -4.51 4.71 12.46
CA GLN A 439 -5.58 5.09 13.40
C GLN A 439 -6.92 4.44 13.01
N LEU A 440 -7.15 4.26 11.69
CA LEU A 440 -8.45 3.90 11.14
C LEU A 440 -8.95 2.53 11.59
N LYS A 441 -8.07 1.53 11.60
CA LYS A 441 -8.41 0.12 11.86
C LYS A 441 -7.91 -0.39 13.23
N ARG A 442 -7.27 0.48 14.04
CA ARG A 442 -6.64 0.11 15.31
C ARG A 442 -7.63 -0.54 16.30
N ASP A 443 -8.74 0.12 16.55
CA ASP A 443 -9.70 -0.37 17.53
C ASP A 443 -10.36 -1.69 17.06
N GLU A 444 -10.57 -1.84 15.76
CA GLU A 444 -11.04 -3.10 15.18
C GLU A 444 -10.00 -4.22 15.31
N LEU A 445 -8.72 -3.92 15.02
CA LEU A 445 -7.63 -4.88 15.25
C LEU A 445 -7.61 -5.36 16.69
N ILE A 446 -7.67 -4.43 17.66
CA ILE A 446 -7.65 -4.77 19.10
C ILE A 446 -8.87 -5.63 19.49
N ALA A 447 -10.04 -5.32 18.94
CA ALA A 447 -11.28 -6.01 19.27
C ALA A 447 -11.38 -7.40 18.63
N THR A 448 -10.72 -7.65 17.50
CA THR A 448 -10.99 -8.84 16.66
C THR A 448 -9.81 -9.79 16.49
N ALA A 449 -8.58 -9.33 16.69
CA ALA A 449 -7.40 -10.19 16.62
C ALA A 449 -7.33 -11.15 17.83
N PRO A 450 -6.65 -12.30 17.69
CA PRO A 450 -6.43 -13.19 18.82
C PRO A 450 -5.77 -12.45 20.00
N PRO A 451 -6.27 -12.59 21.24
CA PRO A 451 -5.74 -11.84 22.39
C PRO A 451 -4.23 -11.99 22.59
N MET A 452 -3.68 -13.17 22.30
CA MET A 452 -2.25 -13.41 22.39
C MET A 452 -1.46 -12.63 21.33
N ALA A 453 -2.01 -12.42 20.14
CA ALA A 453 -1.36 -11.59 19.11
C ALA A 453 -1.26 -10.13 19.56
N ILE A 454 -2.33 -9.58 20.13
CA ILE A 454 -2.35 -8.22 20.71
C ILE A 454 -1.34 -8.11 21.85
N GLU A 455 -1.28 -9.10 22.72
CA GLU A 455 -0.32 -9.11 23.83
C GLU A 455 1.13 -9.14 23.32
N LEU A 456 1.45 -9.95 22.31
CA LEU A 456 2.78 -10.00 21.70
C LEU A 456 3.15 -8.67 21.03
N MET A 457 2.23 -8.04 20.29
CA MET A 457 2.46 -6.72 19.70
C MET A 457 2.76 -5.68 20.77
N ARG A 458 2.03 -5.67 21.89
CA ARG A 458 2.31 -4.76 23.02
C ARG A 458 3.66 -5.01 23.65
N ARG A 459 4.07 -6.27 23.83
CA ARG A 459 5.41 -6.61 24.35
C ARG A 459 6.51 -6.12 23.41
N VAL A 460 6.36 -6.33 22.10
CA VAL A 460 7.30 -5.82 21.09
C VAL A 460 7.38 -4.30 21.16
N LYS A 461 6.23 -3.62 21.17
CA LYS A 461 6.15 -2.17 21.30
C LYS A 461 6.86 -1.67 22.57
N ALA A 462 6.58 -2.26 23.72
CA ALA A 462 7.18 -1.88 25.00
C ALA A 462 8.69 -2.16 25.06
N ALA A 463 9.18 -3.20 24.36
CA ALA A 463 10.61 -3.50 24.29
C ALA A 463 11.40 -2.47 23.47
N PHE A 464 10.83 -1.95 22.39
CA PHE A 464 11.48 -0.98 21.52
C PHE A 464 11.23 0.47 21.96
N ASP A 465 10.02 0.78 22.42
CA ASP A 465 9.58 2.12 22.79
C ASP A 465 8.94 2.16 24.18
N PRO A 466 9.74 1.95 25.23
CA PRO A 466 9.22 1.96 26.60
C PRO A 466 8.69 3.33 27.04
N ALA A 467 9.12 4.41 26.41
CA ALA A 467 8.65 5.77 26.68
C ALA A 467 7.33 6.12 25.95
N GLY A 468 6.89 5.29 24.99
CA GLY A 468 5.66 5.49 24.24
C GLY A 468 5.67 6.71 23.33
N ILE A 469 6.85 7.13 22.84
CA ILE A 469 7.00 8.36 22.03
C ILE A 469 6.89 8.11 20.52
N MET A 470 7.01 6.85 20.08
CA MET A 470 7.01 6.52 18.65
C MET A 470 5.60 6.33 18.12
N ASN A 471 5.16 7.29 17.33
CA ASN A 471 3.90 7.28 16.61
C ASN A 471 2.70 6.78 17.45
N PRO A 472 2.44 7.40 18.62
CA PRO A 472 1.46 6.91 19.58
C PRO A 472 0.04 6.90 18.99
N GLY A 473 -0.80 5.96 19.48
CA GLY A 473 -2.19 5.84 19.02
C GLY A 473 -2.36 5.22 17.62
N LYS A 474 -1.29 4.71 17.00
CA LYS A 474 -1.31 4.02 15.72
C LYS A 474 -0.97 2.53 15.92
N VAL A 475 -1.57 1.68 15.13
CA VAL A 475 -1.46 0.20 15.11
C VAL A 475 -2.00 -0.45 16.39
N ILE A 476 -1.42 -0.13 17.57
CA ILE A 476 -1.76 -0.79 18.85
C ILE A 476 -1.84 0.22 19.99
#